data_8ed73f17c2397dca153f4b555dff7809
#
_entry.id   8ed73f17c2397dca153f4b555dff7809
#
_cell.length_a   1.000
_cell.length_b   1.000
_cell.length_c   1.000
_cell.angle_alpha   90.00
_cell.angle_beta   90.00
_cell.angle_gamma   90.00
#
_symmetry.space_group_name_H-M   'P 1'
#
loop_
_entity.id
_entity.type
_entity.pdbx_description
1 polymer ?
#
loop_
_entity_poly.entity_id
_entity_poly.type
_entity_poly.pdbx_seq_one_letter_code
_entity_poly.pdbx_strand_id
1 'polypeptide(L)'
;DVFSPFPVHGIDPVIGIKRTRLAICSFMFAMTGTSLALLGMWYFMISDWPMNIGGKPSFSLIENVMAFIPVTFEFSVLCGAHGMAITYLLRNGTLPGMPATNPDPRTTDDKFVMEITTDNNNMSSDELESAIRGTDMIELSIKDA
;
A
#
# COMPACT_ATOMS: atom_id res chain seq x y z
N ASP A 1 -11.64 -14.49 -3.26
CA ASP A 1 -10.91 -13.90 -2.14
C ASP A 1 -11.04 -14.74 -0.88
N VAL A 2 -10.08 -14.60 0.05
CA VAL A 2 -10.11 -15.31 1.34
C VAL A 2 -9.90 -14.30 2.47
N PHE A 3 -10.80 -14.35 3.43
CA PHE A 3 -10.77 -13.50 4.62
C PHE A 3 -10.50 -14.38 5.84
N SER A 4 -9.54 -13.99 6.65
CA SER A 4 -9.11 -14.76 7.82
C SER A 4 -8.78 -13.86 9.00
N PRO A 5 -8.98 -14.32 10.25
CA PRO A 5 -8.68 -13.53 11.45
C PRO A 5 -7.18 -13.35 11.70
N PHE A 6 -6.34 -14.14 11.05
CA PHE A 6 -4.88 -14.05 11.13
C PHE A 6 -4.23 -14.37 9.79
N PRO A 7 -3.01 -13.88 9.53
CA PRO A 7 -2.32 -14.13 8.27
C PRO A 7 -1.97 -15.61 8.10
N VAL A 8 -2.43 -16.20 6.99
CA VAL A 8 -2.14 -17.60 6.62
C VAL A 8 -0.98 -17.61 5.64
N HIS A 9 0.14 -18.20 6.04
CA HIS A 9 1.33 -18.29 5.18
C HIS A 9 1.10 -19.27 4.02
N GLY A 10 1.52 -18.86 2.83
CA GLY A 10 1.46 -19.69 1.63
C GLY A 10 0.12 -19.73 0.91
N ILE A 11 -0.88 -18.97 1.36
CA ILE A 11 -2.19 -18.90 0.69
C ILE A 11 -2.13 -18.13 -0.63
N ASP A 12 -1.31 -17.09 -0.73
CA ASP A 12 -1.19 -16.22 -1.91
C ASP A 12 -0.93 -17.00 -3.22
N PRO A 13 0.05 -17.90 -3.30
CA PRO A 13 0.28 -18.67 -4.51
C PRO A 13 -0.84 -19.68 -4.81
N VAL A 14 -1.54 -20.17 -3.80
CA VAL A 14 -2.66 -21.13 -3.98
C VAL A 14 -3.87 -20.42 -4.61
N ILE A 15 -4.15 -19.18 -4.19
CA ILE A 15 -5.25 -18.36 -4.74
C ILE A 15 -4.81 -17.72 -6.08
N GLY A 16 -3.53 -17.77 -6.43
CA GLY A 16 -3.01 -17.15 -7.66
C GLY A 16 -2.80 -15.64 -7.57
N ILE A 17 -2.66 -15.08 -6.37
CA ILE A 17 -2.38 -13.67 -6.16
C ILE A 17 -0.99 -13.33 -6.68
N LYS A 18 -0.93 -12.36 -7.60
CA LYS A 18 0.33 -11.86 -8.15
C LYS A 18 1.02 -10.91 -7.17
N ARG A 19 2.35 -10.89 -7.20
CA ARG A 19 3.13 -9.95 -6.39
C ARG A 19 2.67 -8.50 -6.61
N THR A 20 2.47 -7.81 -5.53
CA THR A 20 2.09 -6.39 -5.54
C THR A 20 3.23 -5.50 -6.07
N ARG A 21 2.89 -4.43 -6.76
CA ARG A 21 3.82 -3.38 -7.21
C ARG A 21 3.95 -2.24 -6.20
N LEU A 22 3.47 -2.42 -4.98
CA LEU A 22 3.48 -1.37 -3.96
C LEU A 22 4.89 -0.89 -3.60
N ALA A 23 5.87 -1.81 -3.61
CA ALA A 23 7.28 -1.45 -3.40
C ALA A 23 7.83 -0.49 -4.47
N ILE A 24 7.41 -0.64 -5.72
CA ILE A 24 7.79 0.27 -6.80
C ILE A 24 7.16 1.65 -6.58
N CYS A 25 5.89 1.69 -6.16
CA CYS A 25 5.23 2.96 -5.81
C CYS A 25 5.99 3.68 -4.69
N SER A 26 6.36 2.97 -3.62
CA SER A 26 7.15 3.54 -2.52
C SER A 26 8.46 4.14 -3.01
N PHE A 27 9.19 3.42 -3.86
CA PHE A 27 10.43 3.92 -4.46
C PHE A 27 10.22 5.19 -5.29
N MET A 28 9.19 5.22 -6.13
CA MET A 28 8.88 6.40 -6.96
C MET A 28 8.54 7.63 -6.10
N PHE A 29 7.74 7.45 -5.04
CA PHE A 29 7.43 8.53 -4.11
C PHE A 29 8.67 8.99 -3.32
N ALA A 30 9.55 8.07 -2.92
CA ALA A 30 10.80 8.42 -2.24
C ALA A 30 11.73 9.23 -3.16
N MET A 31 11.87 8.85 -4.42
CA MET A 31 12.64 9.61 -5.42
C MET A 31 12.05 11.00 -5.66
N THR A 32 10.73 11.10 -5.71
CA THR A 32 10.03 12.40 -5.81
C THR A 32 10.33 13.26 -4.59
N GLY A 33 10.24 12.68 -3.38
CA GLY A 33 10.59 13.37 -2.13
C GLY A 33 12.02 13.86 -2.11
N THR A 34 12.98 13.02 -2.51
CA THR A 34 14.40 13.40 -2.66
C THR A 34 14.57 14.61 -3.58
N SER A 35 13.95 14.56 -4.75
CA SER A 35 14.04 15.64 -5.74
C SER A 35 13.44 16.94 -5.23
N LEU A 36 12.26 16.87 -4.59
CA LEU A 36 11.59 18.04 -4.02
C LEU A 36 12.39 18.65 -2.86
N ALA A 37 12.98 17.83 -2.00
CA ALA A 37 13.83 18.31 -0.90
C ALA A 37 15.05 19.06 -1.41
N LEU A 38 15.78 18.47 -2.36
CA LEU A 38 16.98 19.11 -2.93
C LEU A 38 16.63 20.39 -3.70
N LEU A 39 15.58 20.38 -4.52
CA LEU A 39 15.12 21.54 -5.25
C LEU A 39 14.62 22.64 -4.31
N GLY A 40 13.88 22.28 -3.28
CA GLY A 40 13.38 23.23 -2.28
C GLY A 40 14.53 23.88 -1.51
N MET A 41 15.47 23.10 -0.99
CA MET A 41 16.64 23.66 -0.28
C MET A 41 17.52 24.51 -1.19
N TRP A 42 17.75 24.06 -2.43
CA TRP A 42 18.47 24.86 -3.41
C TRP A 42 17.75 26.20 -3.67
N TYR A 43 16.44 26.16 -3.92
CA TYR A 43 15.69 27.38 -4.23
C TYR A 43 15.67 28.32 -3.02
N PHE A 44 15.20 27.89 -1.87
CA PHE A 44 14.97 28.75 -0.72
C PHE A 44 16.26 29.20 -0.01
N MET A 45 17.30 28.36 0.03
CA MET A 45 18.50 28.64 0.81
C MET A 45 19.66 29.17 -0.03
N ILE A 46 19.65 28.99 -1.34
CA ILE A 46 20.76 29.37 -2.23
C ILE A 46 20.31 30.43 -3.25
N SER A 47 19.15 30.22 -3.90
CA SER A 47 18.71 31.09 -5.00
C SER A 47 17.91 32.31 -4.53
N ASP A 48 16.84 32.06 -3.76
CA ASP A 48 15.90 33.12 -3.33
C ASP A 48 16.45 33.90 -2.14
N TRP A 49 16.93 33.21 -1.12
CA TRP A 49 17.52 33.82 0.06
C TRP A 49 18.86 33.15 0.40
N PRO A 50 19.99 33.62 -0.16
CA PRO A 50 21.31 33.08 0.18
C PRO A 50 21.60 33.21 1.67
N MET A 51 21.50 32.11 2.41
CA MET A 51 21.72 32.10 3.86
C MET A 51 23.19 31.87 4.17
N ASN A 52 23.83 32.85 4.80
CA ASN A 52 25.16 32.72 5.36
C ASN A 52 25.09 32.82 6.89
N ILE A 53 25.01 31.68 7.56
CA ILE A 53 24.92 31.60 9.02
C ILE A 53 26.28 31.17 9.56
N GLY A 54 26.89 31.99 10.40
CA GLY A 54 28.16 31.69 11.04
C GLY A 54 29.35 31.56 10.10
N GLY A 55 29.34 32.27 8.96
CA GLY A 55 30.41 32.23 7.97
C GLY A 55 30.40 30.94 7.11
N LYS A 56 29.36 30.12 7.21
CA LYS A 56 29.22 28.91 6.38
C LYS A 56 28.78 29.30 4.99
N PRO A 57 29.53 28.97 3.92
CA PRO A 57 29.15 29.31 2.57
C PRO A 57 27.88 28.55 2.16
N SER A 58 26.88 29.27 1.67
CA SER A 58 25.61 28.72 1.22
C SER A 58 25.34 28.95 -0.27
N PHE A 59 26.38 29.33 -1.02
CA PHE A 59 26.25 29.81 -2.39
C PHE A 59 26.26 28.70 -3.45
N SER A 60 26.54 27.45 -3.07
CA SER A 60 26.49 26.34 -4.00
C SER A 60 25.84 25.10 -3.36
N LEU A 61 25.11 24.32 -4.17
CA LEU A 61 24.50 23.07 -3.72
C LEU A 61 25.57 22.08 -3.24
N ILE A 62 26.70 22.00 -3.95
CA ILE A 62 27.77 21.05 -3.66
C ILE A 62 28.40 21.30 -2.27
N GLU A 63 28.61 22.56 -1.90
CA GLU A 63 29.17 22.93 -0.61
C GLU A 63 28.23 22.63 0.55
N ASN A 64 26.91 22.64 0.29
CA ASN A 64 25.88 22.37 1.29
C ASN A 64 25.38 20.92 1.29
N VAL A 65 25.81 20.07 0.38
CA VAL A 65 25.31 18.68 0.24
C VAL A 65 25.33 17.95 1.58
N MET A 66 26.42 18.02 2.34
CA MET A 66 26.54 17.32 3.62
C MET A 66 25.51 17.79 4.65
N ALA A 67 25.19 19.10 4.65
CA ALA A 67 24.16 19.66 5.53
C ALA A 67 22.74 19.31 5.06
N PHE A 68 22.55 19.06 3.76
CA PHE A 68 21.25 18.75 3.17
C PHE A 68 20.88 17.27 3.22
N ILE A 69 21.85 16.36 3.42
CA ILE A 69 21.62 14.91 3.47
C ILE A 69 20.54 14.54 4.49
N PRO A 70 20.58 14.99 5.76
CA PRO A 70 19.59 14.58 6.75
C PRO A 70 18.16 14.96 6.34
N VAL A 71 17.94 16.20 5.91
CA VAL A 71 16.64 16.69 5.49
C VAL A 71 16.13 15.98 4.24
N THR A 72 17.04 15.76 3.26
CA THR A 72 16.72 15.01 2.04
C THR A 72 16.28 13.58 2.38
N PHE A 73 16.99 12.91 3.28
CA PHE A 73 16.64 11.57 3.73
C PHE A 73 15.26 11.54 4.42
N GLU A 74 15.03 12.42 5.39
CA GLU A 74 13.76 12.50 6.11
C GLU A 74 12.57 12.75 5.17
N PHE A 75 12.72 13.69 4.25
CA PHE A 75 11.67 14.03 3.29
C PHE A 75 11.44 12.90 2.26
N SER A 76 12.50 12.20 1.87
CA SER A 76 12.42 11.02 1.01
C SER A 76 11.62 9.89 1.69
N VAL A 77 11.94 9.59 2.94
CA VAL A 77 11.22 8.56 3.73
C VAL A 77 9.77 8.99 3.98
N LEU A 78 9.54 10.26 4.31
CA LEU A 78 8.19 10.81 4.49
C LEU A 78 7.33 10.57 3.24
N CYS A 79 7.81 10.98 2.08
CA CYS A 79 7.09 10.83 0.82
C CYS A 79 6.90 9.35 0.45
N GLY A 80 7.93 8.53 0.60
CA GLY A 80 7.88 7.09 0.31
C GLY A 80 6.88 6.34 1.18
N ALA A 81 6.91 6.59 2.48
CA ALA A 81 6.02 5.92 3.44
C ALA A 81 4.57 6.36 3.27
N HIS A 82 4.31 7.67 3.24
CA HIS A 82 2.94 8.19 3.09
C HIS A 82 2.37 7.89 1.70
N GLY A 83 3.16 8.03 0.65
CA GLY A 83 2.74 7.70 -0.71
C GLY A 83 2.36 6.22 -0.84
N MET A 84 3.15 5.33 -0.26
CA MET A 84 2.82 3.90 -0.22
C MET A 84 1.55 3.63 0.59
N ALA A 85 1.42 4.19 1.79
CA ALA A 85 0.27 4.00 2.66
C ALA A 85 -1.03 4.50 2.01
N ILE A 86 -1.01 5.71 1.44
CA ILE A 86 -2.17 6.27 0.73
C ILE A 86 -2.54 5.40 -0.48
N THR A 87 -1.55 4.98 -1.27
CA THR A 87 -1.79 4.09 -2.42
C THR A 87 -2.40 2.76 -2.00
N TYR A 88 -1.94 2.19 -0.89
CA TYR A 88 -2.49 0.97 -0.30
C TYR A 88 -3.94 1.15 0.13
N LEU A 89 -4.25 2.20 0.89
CA LEU A 89 -5.61 2.49 1.36
C LEU A 89 -6.58 2.75 0.21
N LEU A 90 -6.13 3.48 -0.83
CA LEU A 90 -6.93 3.74 -2.03
C LEU A 90 -7.22 2.45 -2.80
N ARG A 91 -6.23 1.59 -2.98
CA ARG A 91 -6.41 0.32 -3.71
C ARG A 91 -7.34 -0.64 -3.01
N ASN A 92 -7.29 -0.67 -1.69
CA ASN A 92 -8.12 -1.57 -0.90
C ASN A 92 -9.50 -0.97 -0.57
N GLY A 93 -9.76 0.31 -0.91
CA GLY A 93 -11.01 0.97 -0.58
C GLY A 93 -11.23 1.13 0.94
N THR A 94 -10.13 1.24 1.72
CA THR A 94 -10.18 1.29 3.19
C THR A 94 -9.90 2.68 3.76
N LEU A 95 -10.18 3.72 2.99
CA LEU A 95 -10.07 5.10 3.47
C LEU A 95 -11.09 5.39 4.58
N PRO A 96 -10.77 6.29 5.52
CA PRO A 96 -11.71 6.71 6.54
C PRO A 96 -13.04 7.19 5.95
N GLY A 97 -14.16 6.62 6.42
CA GLY A 97 -15.51 6.93 5.93
C GLY A 97 -16.00 6.04 4.78
N MET A 98 -15.19 5.15 4.25
CA MET A 98 -15.65 4.15 3.28
C MET A 98 -16.35 2.97 3.98
N PRO A 99 -17.34 2.33 3.32
CA PRO A 99 -17.98 1.14 3.85
C PRO A 99 -16.97 0.01 4.02
N ALA A 100 -17.19 -0.85 5.01
CA ALA A 100 -16.33 -2.02 5.22
C ALA A 100 -16.42 -2.98 4.03
N THR A 101 -15.26 -3.39 3.52
CA THR A 101 -15.16 -4.38 2.44
C THR A 101 -15.22 -5.82 2.95
N ASN A 102 -15.18 -6.02 4.27
CA ASN A 102 -15.25 -7.32 4.89
C ASN A 102 -16.66 -7.93 4.73
N PRO A 103 -16.80 -9.13 4.15
CA PRO A 103 -18.10 -9.75 3.91
C PRO A 103 -18.84 -10.14 5.20
N ASP A 104 -18.09 -10.50 6.25
CA ASP A 104 -18.66 -10.94 7.54
C ASP A 104 -17.76 -10.49 8.69
N PRO A 105 -18.30 -9.81 9.73
CA PRO A 105 -17.54 -9.39 10.91
C PRO A 105 -16.84 -10.55 11.66
N ARG A 106 -17.37 -11.76 11.59
CA ARG A 106 -16.79 -12.96 12.22
C ARG A 106 -15.40 -13.31 11.68
N THR A 107 -15.02 -12.80 10.49
CA THR A 107 -13.68 -13.00 9.92
C THR A 107 -12.59 -12.21 10.64
N THR A 108 -12.95 -11.29 11.51
CA THR A 108 -12.00 -10.60 12.39
C THR A 108 -11.85 -11.28 13.76
N ASP A 109 -12.65 -12.29 14.04
CA ASP A 109 -12.69 -12.98 15.33
C ASP A 109 -12.23 -14.46 15.20
N ASP A 110 -13.08 -15.35 14.69
CA ASP A 110 -12.82 -16.80 14.73
C ASP A 110 -13.15 -17.54 13.42
N LYS A 111 -13.65 -16.88 12.39
CA LYS A 111 -14.13 -17.54 11.16
C LYS A 111 -13.27 -17.20 9.94
N PHE A 112 -13.15 -18.20 9.07
CA PHE A 112 -12.56 -18.05 7.73
C PHE A 112 -13.72 -17.96 6.73
N VAL A 113 -13.63 -17.02 5.79
CA VAL A 113 -14.59 -16.89 4.70
C VAL A 113 -13.85 -16.93 3.37
N MET A 114 -14.32 -17.80 2.50
CA MET A 114 -13.87 -17.85 1.10
C MET A 114 -14.99 -17.30 0.23
N GLU A 115 -14.72 -16.21 -0.48
CA GLU A 115 -15.60 -15.60 -1.47
C GLU A 115 -15.19 -16.06 -2.87
N ILE A 116 -16.11 -16.70 -3.58
CA ILE A 116 -15.89 -17.23 -4.91
C ILE A 116 -16.82 -16.50 -5.87
N THR A 117 -16.24 -15.78 -6.84
CA THR A 117 -16.97 -15.08 -7.88
C THR A 117 -17.18 -16.02 -9.08
N THR A 118 -18.42 -16.16 -9.53
CA THR A 118 -18.79 -17.07 -10.63
C THR A 118 -18.69 -16.45 -12.03
N ASP A 119 -18.57 -15.12 -12.14
CA ASP A 119 -18.60 -14.38 -13.41
C ASP A 119 -17.56 -14.80 -14.46
N ASN A 120 -16.43 -15.33 -14.04
CA ASN A 120 -15.36 -15.81 -14.93
C ASN A 120 -15.12 -17.31 -14.84
N ASN A 121 -16.05 -18.05 -14.25
CA ASN A 121 -15.90 -19.48 -14.01
C ASN A 121 -16.79 -20.27 -14.98
N ASN A 122 -16.24 -21.33 -15.60
CA ASN A 122 -17.00 -22.23 -16.47
C ASN A 122 -17.86 -23.23 -15.67
N MET A 123 -17.84 -23.15 -14.33
CA MET A 123 -18.61 -24.03 -13.43
C MET A 123 -19.94 -23.38 -13.08
N SER A 124 -21.01 -24.15 -13.11
CA SER A 124 -22.31 -23.70 -12.60
C SER A 124 -22.31 -23.61 -11.07
N SER A 125 -23.24 -22.83 -10.51
CA SER A 125 -23.38 -22.69 -9.05
C SER A 125 -23.56 -24.06 -8.36
N ASP A 126 -24.32 -24.96 -8.99
CA ASP A 126 -24.60 -26.30 -8.46
C ASP A 126 -23.36 -27.21 -8.46
N GLU A 127 -22.51 -27.12 -9.49
CA GLU A 127 -21.25 -27.85 -9.56
C GLU A 127 -20.24 -27.34 -8.51
N LEU A 128 -20.20 -26.02 -8.34
CA LEU A 128 -19.36 -25.40 -7.32
C LEU A 128 -19.79 -25.81 -5.91
N GLU A 129 -21.10 -25.77 -5.62
CA GLU A 129 -21.67 -26.20 -4.36
C GLU A 129 -21.35 -27.69 -4.10
N SER A 130 -21.51 -28.56 -5.10
CA SER A 130 -21.21 -29.98 -4.96
C SER A 130 -19.71 -30.26 -4.68
N ALA A 131 -18.81 -29.46 -5.28
CA ALA A 131 -17.38 -29.57 -5.05
C ALA A 131 -16.97 -29.13 -3.63
N ILE A 132 -17.65 -28.10 -3.10
CA ILE A 132 -17.34 -27.56 -1.77
C ILE A 132 -18.00 -28.40 -0.64
N ARG A 133 -19.15 -29.02 -0.88
CA ARG A 133 -19.83 -29.87 0.13
C ARG A 133 -18.98 -31.05 0.64
N GLY A 134 -17.91 -31.42 -0.07
CA GLY A 134 -16.94 -32.42 0.37
C GLY A 134 -15.91 -31.92 1.40
N THR A 135 -15.90 -30.62 1.70
CA THR A 135 -15.04 -29.99 2.70
C THR A 135 -15.79 -29.76 4.00
N ASP A 136 -15.08 -29.56 5.12
CA ASP A 136 -15.68 -29.25 6.44
C ASP A 136 -16.28 -27.81 6.50
N MET A 137 -17.12 -27.49 5.54
CA MET A 137 -17.80 -26.21 5.42
C MET A 137 -18.92 -26.09 6.48
N ILE A 138 -18.93 -24.98 7.21
CA ILE A 138 -19.90 -24.72 8.27
C ILE A 138 -21.18 -24.08 7.70
N GLU A 139 -21.02 -23.12 6.78
CA GLU A 139 -22.13 -22.32 6.25
C GLU A 139 -21.85 -21.93 4.81
N LEU A 140 -22.88 -21.99 3.95
CA LEU A 140 -22.84 -21.52 2.56
C LEU A 140 -23.90 -20.45 2.40
N SER A 141 -23.52 -19.28 1.89
CA SER A 141 -24.43 -18.21 1.52
C SER A 141 -24.18 -17.75 0.10
N ILE A 142 -25.26 -17.60 -0.66
CA ILE A 142 -25.21 -17.05 -2.01
C ILE A 142 -25.60 -15.56 -1.90
N LYS A 143 -24.74 -14.67 -2.40
CA LYS A 143 -25.05 -13.24 -2.54
C LYS A 143 -25.20 -12.92 -4.00
N ASP A 144 -26.32 -12.32 -4.36
CA ASP A 144 -26.50 -11.69 -5.67
C ASP A 144 -25.63 -10.42 -5.72
N ALA A 145 -24.87 -10.26 -6.80
CA ALA A 145 -23.91 -9.16 -7.00
C ALA A 145 -24.63 -7.83 -7.31
#